data_84cfd6d675eb8345381e6b896025eae4
#
_entry.id   84cfd6d675eb8345381e6b896025eae4
#
_cell.length_a   1.000
_cell.length_b   1.000
_cell.length_c   1.000
_cell.angle_alpha   90.00
_cell.angle_beta   90.00
_cell.angle_gamma   90.00
#
_symmetry.space_group_name_H-M   'P 1'
#
loop_
_entity.id
_entity.type
_entity.pdbx_description
1 polymer ?
#
loop_
_entity_poly.entity_id
_entity_poly.type
_entity_poly.pdbx_seq_one_letter_code
_entity_poly.pdbx_strand_id
1 'polypeptide(L)'
;MSRIRWIHFSDLHLNLTGTEIKRLRKNLLWYLDTVVGKIDYAFFTGDIRHAPNGDFPSNAGKEIENICNAIGLPEKRLFIVPGNHDVDRNCPEKNKVINRILSGENRYKSEDGIILEKDIVCLCKAKESFYKFVDGVDSKWIYKEQLTDTRNPHFLIITDDFNVIHIDSTLFYSEQHQRDFVVGTYRIQELLEEADVNKMTIIMSHYSFDFIEENERRELIALFNDHNVAMWLAGHEHNLLAKIQHDLFYEFQAGNLYLEDGARTCFLVGEIDTDSGQGVVESHAWFSQGGWAVYPFFSLNGSDCSKYKFNCKKQKFTSHTENKKADLRNAVHDLLRTNRKLFEIYGPNETNMEDITSEKKKIWNQIINSNIIPNSKKVVELLTENYDVLTERDKEIFVEYQAHINGFIRNHEGNGHVFDAPRFPDDMNKILY
;
A
#
# COMPACT_ATOMS: atom_id res chain seq x y z
N MET A 1 -1.34 4.19 -28.55
CA MET A 1 -1.08 5.25 -27.56
C MET A 1 -2.37 5.42 -26.78
N SER A 2 -2.40 4.88 -25.58
CA SER A 2 -3.59 4.97 -24.69
C SER A 2 -3.34 6.14 -23.73
N ARG A 3 -3.87 7.31 -24.06
CA ARG A 3 -3.88 8.45 -23.15
C ARG A 3 -5.09 8.35 -22.24
N ILE A 4 -4.83 8.31 -20.95
CA ILE A 4 -5.81 8.20 -19.89
C ILE A 4 -5.92 9.52 -19.17
N ARG A 5 -7.14 10.04 -19.02
CA ARG A 5 -7.44 11.23 -18.23
C ARG A 5 -8.03 10.80 -16.90
N TRP A 6 -7.51 11.35 -15.82
CA TRP A 6 -7.97 11.07 -14.47
C TRP A 6 -8.23 12.35 -13.68
N ILE A 7 -9.11 12.26 -12.69
CA ILE A 7 -9.40 13.34 -11.76
C ILE A 7 -9.20 12.86 -10.34
N HIS A 8 -8.67 13.75 -9.49
CA HIS A 8 -8.40 13.42 -8.10
C HIS A 8 -9.02 14.48 -7.18
N PHE A 9 -9.92 14.03 -6.34
CA PHE A 9 -10.59 14.77 -5.31
C PHE A 9 -10.21 14.26 -3.93
N SER A 10 -10.21 15.13 -2.94
CA SER A 10 -10.09 14.79 -1.52
C SER A 10 -10.92 15.75 -0.69
N ASP A 11 -11.19 15.37 0.56
CA ASP A 11 -11.74 16.28 1.59
C ASP A 11 -13.00 17.01 1.12
N LEU A 12 -14.02 16.24 0.69
CA LEU A 12 -15.27 16.78 0.16
C LEU A 12 -16.15 17.42 1.24
N HIS A 13 -16.13 16.84 2.44
CA HIS A 13 -16.90 17.32 3.60
C HIS A 13 -18.36 17.66 3.27
N LEU A 14 -19.06 16.71 2.64
CA LEU A 14 -20.39 16.90 2.06
C LEU A 14 -21.46 17.38 3.03
N ASN A 15 -21.32 17.13 4.33
CA ASN A 15 -22.23 17.57 5.38
C ASN A 15 -21.99 19.02 5.85
N LEU A 16 -20.96 19.70 5.35
CA LEU A 16 -20.82 21.14 5.52
C LEU A 16 -21.84 21.88 4.66
N THR A 17 -22.46 22.91 5.22
CA THR A 17 -23.54 23.68 4.60
C THR A 17 -23.24 25.18 4.64
N GLY A 18 -23.87 25.93 3.75
CA GLY A 18 -23.74 27.39 3.65
C GLY A 18 -24.02 27.86 2.22
N THR A 19 -24.33 29.14 2.06
CA THR A 19 -24.67 29.70 0.75
C THR A 19 -23.50 29.59 -0.23
N GLU A 20 -22.29 29.90 0.22
CA GLU A 20 -21.09 29.84 -0.62
C GLU A 20 -20.71 28.39 -0.95
N ILE A 21 -20.85 27.46 -0.01
CA ILE A 21 -20.58 26.02 -0.27
C ILE A 21 -21.57 25.49 -1.31
N LYS A 22 -22.85 25.84 -1.21
CA LYS A 22 -23.86 25.48 -2.23
C LYS A 22 -23.51 26.05 -3.60
N ARG A 23 -23.07 27.32 -3.65
CA ARG A 23 -22.63 27.96 -4.87
C ARG A 23 -21.42 27.26 -5.47
N LEU A 24 -20.40 26.98 -4.66
CA LEU A 24 -19.19 26.23 -5.03
C LEU A 24 -19.55 24.90 -5.68
N ARG A 25 -20.37 24.07 -5.01
CA ARG A 25 -20.77 22.74 -5.50
C ARG A 25 -21.57 22.80 -6.79
N LYS A 26 -22.53 23.74 -6.88
CA LYS A 26 -23.31 23.93 -8.11
C LYS A 26 -22.41 24.33 -9.28
N ASN A 27 -21.47 25.25 -9.05
CA ASN A 27 -20.51 25.66 -10.07
C ASN A 27 -19.50 24.55 -10.39
N LEU A 28 -19.15 23.69 -9.43
CA LEU A 28 -18.27 22.55 -9.68
C LEU A 28 -18.88 21.63 -10.74
N LEU A 29 -20.12 21.21 -10.58
CA LEU A 29 -20.78 20.31 -11.55
C LEU A 29 -20.82 20.92 -12.95
N TRP A 30 -21.18 22.22 -13.06
CA TRP A 30 -21.14 22.90 -14.34
C TRP A 30 -19.72 22.94 -14.93
N TYR A 31 -18.72 23.26 -14.12
CA TYR A 31 -17.33 23.35 -14.55
C TYR A 31 -16.78 21.98 -15.00
N LEU A 32 -17.13 20.94 -14.28
CA LEU A 32 -16.74 19.56 -14.65
C LEU A 32 -17.33 19.15 -16.00
N ASP A 33 -18.61 19.41 -16.21
CA ASP A 33 -19.29 19.07 -17.46
C ASP A 33 -18.80 19.90 -18.66
N THR A 34 -18.60 21.21 -18.47
CA THR A 34 -18.37 22.15 -19.59
C THR A 34 -16.90 22.44 -19.87
N VAL A 35 -16.02 22.37 -18.86
CA VAL A 35 -14.60 22.77 -18.97
C VAL A 35 -13.68 21.57 -18.82
N VAL A 36 -13.86 20.75 -17.79
CA VAL A 36 -13.03 19.56 -17.60
C VAL A 36 -13.38 18.50 -18.65
N GLY A 37 -14.68 18.24 -18.84
CA GLY A 37 -15.16 17.27 -19.79
C GLY A 37 -14.90 15.82 -19.39
N LYS A 38 -14.80 14.92 -20.37
CA LYS A 38 -14.76 13.49 -20.16
C LYS A 38 -13.47 13.05 -19.43
N ILE A 39 -13.66 12.20 -18.41
CA ILE A 39 -12.62 11.60 -17.56
C ILE A 39 -12.75 10.08 -17.63
N ASP A 40 -11.61 9.38 -17.66
CA ASP A 40 -11.57 7.92 -17.71
C ASP A 40 -11.54 7.30 -16.31
N TYR A 41 -10.95 7.96 -15.31
CA TYR A 41 -10.82 7.48 -13.93
C TYR A 41 -11.01 8.61 -12.92
N ALA A 42 -11.72 8.34 -11.83
CA ALA A 42 -11.89 9.26 -10.72
C ALA A 42 -11.41 8.65 -9.41
N PHE A 43 -10.62 9.42 -8.66
CA PHE A 43 -10.03 9.04 -7.39
C PHE A 43 -10.50 10.00 -6.29
N PHE A 44 -11.04 9.43 -5.20
CA PHE A 44 -11.47 10.16 -4.02
C PHE A 44 -10.68 9.66 -2.82
N THR A 45 -9.78 10.47 -2.30
CA THR A 45 -8.86 10.09 -1.23
C THR A 45 -9.35 10.44 0.17
N GLY A 46 -10.67 10.28 0.40
CA GLY A 46 -11.26 10.30 1.72
C GLY A 46 -11.81 11.65 2.17
N ASP A 47 -12.25 11.68 3.44
CA ASP A 47 -12.93 12.79 4.08
C ASP A 47 -14.15 13.29 3.29
N ILE A 48 -15.00 12.31 2.94
CA ILE A 48 -16.27 12.56 2.25
C ILE A 48 -17.23 13.35 3.16
N ARG A 49 -17.21 13.08 4.48
CA ARG A 49 -17.92 13.87 5.49
C ARG A 49 -16.94 14.65 6.37
N HIS A 50 -17.46 15.62 7.15
CA HIS A 50 -16.75 16.30 8.22
C HIS A 50 -17.27 15.81 9.57
N ALA A 51 -16.52 14.95 10.27
CA ALA A 51 -16.97 14.27 11.48
C ALA A 51 -17.57 15.19 12.56
N PRO A 52 -17.01 16.39 12.86
CA PRO A 52 -17.61 17.31 13.84
C PRO A 52 -19.02 17.74 13.51
N ASN A 53 -19.42 17.70 12.23
CA ASN A 53 -20.74 18.13 11.77
C ASN A 53 -21.74 16.96 11.61
N GLY A 54 -21.41 15.78 12.14
CA GLY A 54 -22.29 14.61 12.20
C GLY A 54 -22.07 13.60 11.09
N ASP A 55 -23.09 12.79 10.80
CA ASP A 55 -23.05 11.71 9.85
C ASP A 55 -23.01 12.17 8.38
N PHE A 56 -22.80 11.22 7.48
CA PHE A 56 -22.96 11.43 6.04
C PHE A 56 -24.35 11.96 5.74
N PRO A 57 -24.48 12.98 4.86
CA PRO A 57 -25.78 13.38 4.36
C PRO A 57 -26.46 12.19 3.67
N SER A 58 -27.77 12.09 3.81
CA SER A 58 -28.54 11.00 3.17
C SER A 58 -28.42 10.98 1.65
N ASN A 59 -28.04 12.09 1.04
CA ASN A 59 -27.80 12.22 -0.40
C ASN A 59 -26.32 12.16 -0.80
N ALA A 60 -25.40 11.81 0.11
CA ALA A 60 -23.95 11.81 -0.16
C ALA A 60 -23.59 10.93 -1.37
N GLY A 61 -24.15 9.74 -1.48
CA GLY A 61 -23.98 8.88 -2.66
C GLY A 61 -24.43 9.58 -3.94
N LYS A 62 -25.57 10.28 -3.90
CA LYS A 62 -26.11 11.02 -5.06
C LYS A 62 -25.21 12.20 -5.48
N GLU A 63 -24.57 12.86 -4.53
CA GLU A 63 -23.61 13.94 -4.84
C GLU A 63 -22.39 13.38 -5.58
N ILE A 64 -21.86 12.23 -5.16
CA ILE A 64 -20.77 11.55 -5.86
C ILE A 64 -21.21 11.13 -7.27
N GLU A 65 -22.40 10.55 -7.42
CA GLU A 65 -22.95 10.16 -8.73
C GLU A 65 -23.14 11.38 -9.66
N ASN A 66 -23.54 12.53 -9.13
CA ASN A 66 -23.64 13.76 -9.91
C ASN A 66 -22.28 14.20 -10.46
N ILE A 67 -21.22 14.07 -9.67
CA ILE A 67 -19.84 14.31 -10.14
C ILE A 67 -19.48 13.31 -11.24
N CYS A 68 -19.70 12.01 -11.03
CA CYS A 68 -19.43 10.97 -12.03
C CYS A 68 -20.15 11.24 -13.37
N ASN A 69 -21.42 11.63 -13.29
CA ASN A 69 -22.21 11.97 -14.48
C ASN A 69 -21.66 13.22 -15.18
N ALA A 70 -21.29 14.28 -14.42
CA ALA A 70 -20.77 15.52 -14.98
C ALA A 70 -19.44 15.32 -15.74
N ILE A 71 -18.60 14.38 -15.31
CA ILE A 71 -17.33 14.06 -15.99
C ILE A 71 -17.46 12.93 -17.02
N GLY A 72 -18.66 12.41 -17.26
CA GLY A 72 -18.90 11.30 -18.18
C GLY A 72 -18.10 10.05 -17.83
N LEU A 73 -17.95 9.77 -16.53
CA LEU A 73 -17.13 8.65 -16.02
C LEU A 73 -17.68 7.31 -16.50
N PRO A 74 -16.85 6.39 -17.01
CA PRO A 74 -17.28 5.03 -17.31
C PRO A 74 -17.62 4.22 -16.05
N GLU A 75 -18.38 3.15 -16.20
CA GLU A 75 -18.70 2.25 -15.09
C GLU A 75 -17.44 1.60 -14.49
N LYS A 76 -17.47 1.36 -13.16
CA LYS A 76 -16.34 0.75 -12.43
C LYS A 76 -15.00 1.51 -12.54
N ARG A 77 -15.07 2.83 -12.69
CA ARG A 77 -13.89 3.70 -12.80
C ARG A 77 -13.80 4.72 -11.67
N LEU A 78 -14.66 4.60 -10.64
CA LEU A 78 -14.60 5.39 -9.43
C LEU A 78 -13.92 4.61 -8.31
N PHE A 79 -12.87 5.19 -7.74
CA PHE A 79 -12.09 4.65 -6.63
C PHE A 79 -12.18 5.57 -5.42
N ILE A 80 -12.48 5.01 -4.25
CA ILE A 80 -12.69 5.76 -3.01
C ILE A 80 -11.92 5.06 -1.89
N VAL A 81 -11.23 5.82 -1.04
CA VAL A 81 -10.70 5.35 0.25
C VAL A 81 -11.32 6.17 1.39
N PRO A 82 -11.48 5.62 2.61
CA PRO A 82 -11.96 6.42 3.74
C PRO A 82 -10.88 7.38 4.23
N GLY A 83 -11.32 8.56 4.70
CA GLY A 83 -10.49 9.50 5.44
C GLY A 83 -10.75 9.45 6.95
N ASN A 84 -9.98 10.22 7.72
CA ASN A 84 -10.09 10.21 9.18
C ASN A 84 -11.40 10.82 9.71
N HIS A 85 -12.07 11.65 8.92
CA HIS A 85 -13.41 12.12 9.23
C HIS A 85 -14.51 11.10 8.86
N ASP A 86 -14.23 10.12 8.02
CA ASP A 86 -15.18 9.09 7.60
C ASP A 86 -15.30 7.95 8.63
N VAL A 87 -14.39 7.89 9.61
CA VAL A 87 -14.35 6.86 10.64
C VAL A 87 -14.75 7.40 12.03
N ASP A 88 -15.22 6.51 12.89
CA ASP A 88 -15.47 6.85 14.29
C ASP A 88 -14.15 6.90 15.07
N ARG A 89 -13.77 8.10 15.51
CA ARG A 89 -12.55 8.35 16.28
C ARG A 89 -12.59 7.71 17.68
N ASN A 90 -13.80 7.56 18.23
CA ASN A 90 -14.03 7.12 19.62
C ASN A 90 -14.47 5.66 19.69
N CYS A 91 -14.35 4.86 18.65
CA CYS A 91 -14.70 3.45 18.64
C CYS A 91 -13.86 2.67 19.69
N PRO A 92 -14.47 2.16 20.80
CA PRO A 92 -13.72 1.56 21.90
C PRO A 92 -12.98 0.28 21.48
N GLU A 93 -13.59 -0.52 20.61
CA GLU A 93 -12.99 -1.76 20.12
C GLU A 93 -11.74 -1.51 19.30
N LYS A 94 -11.80 -0.53 18.40
CA LYS A 94 -10.65 -0.07 17.60
C LYS A 94 -9.53 0.43 18.50
N ASN A 95 -9.84 1.37 19.41
CA ASN A 95 -8.85 1.99 20.31
C ASN A 95 -8.16 0.95 21.20
N LYS A 96 -8.91 -0.07 21.67
CA LYS A 96 -8.34 -1.19 22.44
C LYS A 96 -7.32 -1.98 21.62
N VAL A 97 -7.58 -2.25 20.34
CA VAL A 97 -6.67 -2.97 19.46
C VAL A 97 -5.44 -2.12 19.18
N ILE A 98 -5.61 -0.83 18.84
CA ILE A 98 -4.48 0.10 18.60
C ILE A 98 -3.56 0.13 19.82
N ASN A 99 -4.11 0.38 21.02
CA ASN A 99 -3.30 0.47 22.25
C ASN A 99 -2.52 -0.82 22.51
N ARG A 100 -3.14 -1.98 22.31
CA ARG A 100 -2.50 -3.29 22.49
C ARG A 100 -1.34 -3.49 21.50
N ILE A 101 -1.54 -3.14 20.23
CA ILE A 101 -0.52 -3.24 19.20
C ILE A 101 0.64 -2.29 19.48
N LEU A 102 0.35 -1.04 19.83
CA LEU A 102 1.37 -0.03 20.16
C LEU A 102 2.13 -0.33 21.46
N SER A 103 1.50 -0.98 22.43
CA SER A 103 2.17 -1.42 23.69
C SER A 103 3.10 -2.63 23.49
N GLY A 104 3.09 -3.24 22.30
CA GLY A 104 3.89 -4.42 22.01
C GLY A 104 3.35 -5.74 22.55
N GLU A 105 2.14 -5.75 23.17
CA GLU A 105 1.47 -6.97 23.66
C GLU A 105 1.12 -7.94 22.52
N ASN A 106 0.83 -7.40 21.34
CA ASN A 106 0.83 -8.12 20.09
C ASN A 106 1.78 -7.36 19.16
N ARG A 107 2.91 -7.91 18.85
CA ARG A 107 3.73 -7.31 17.79
C ARG A 107 2.86 -7.30 16.55
N TYR A 108 2.63 -6.10 16.05
CA TYR A 108 2.01 -5.84 14.75
C TYR A 108 2.71 -6.63 13.64
N LYS A 109 3.99 -6.79 13.81
CA LYS A 109 4.81 -7.80 13.17
C LYS A 109 4.79 -9.03 14.09
N SER A 110 3.86 -9.95 13.84
CA SER A 110 4.25 -11.35 13.95
C SER A 110 5.55 -11.48 13.16
N GLU A 111 6.35 -12.52 13.39
CA GLU A 111 7.53 -12.75 12.52
C GLU A 111 7.18 -12.64 11.03
N ASP A 112 5.89 -12.79 10.68
CA ASP A 112 5.34 -12.68 9.33
C ASP A 112 4.66 -11.32 9.00
N GLY A 113 4.68 -10.32 9.88
CA GLY A 113 4.12 -8.98 9.60
C GLY A 113 2.58 -8.89 9.48
N ILE A 114 1.85 -9.92 9.89
CA ILE A 114 0.40 -10.05 9.67
C ILE A 114 -0.38 -9.58 10.90
N ILE A 115 -1.33 -8.65 10.70
CA ILE A 115 -2.37 -8.39 11.69
C ILE A 115 -3.32 -9.58 11.71
N LEU A 116 -3.63 -10.07 12.90
CA LEU A 116 -4.61 -11.15 13.03
C LEU A 116 -5.97 -10.71 12.49
N GLU A 117 -6.63 -11.55 11.71
CA GLU A 117 -7.94 -11.25 11.10
C GLU A 117 -8.97 -10.70 12.09
N LYS A 118 -9.03 -11.26 13.31
CA LYS A 118 -9.90 -10.76 14.38
C LYS A 118 -9.63 -9.32 14.79
N ASP A 119 -8.36 -8.88 14.73
CA ASP A 119 -7.93 -7.54 15.08
C ASP A 119 -8.24 -6.57 13.92
N ILE A 120 -8.05 -7.00 12.67
CA ILE A 120 -8.49 -6.25 11.47
C ILE A 120 -9.99 -5.98 11.53
N VAL A 121 -10.80 -6.99 11.78
CA VAL A 121 -12.26 -6.84 11.91
C VAL A 121 -12.62 -5.85 13.03
N CYS A 122 -11.91 -5.87 14.16
CA CYS A 122 -12.11 -4.89 15.24
C CYS A 122 -11.72 -3.47 14.81
N LEU A 123 -10.61 -3.28 14.08
CA LEU A 123 -10.21 -1.98 13.56
C LEU A 123 -11.25 -1.43 12.56
N CYS A 124 -11.84 -2.30 11.75
CA CYS A 124 -12.85 -1.93 10.77
C CYS A 124 -14.22 -1.54 11.35
N LYS A 125 -14.50 -1.85 12.63
CA LYS A 125 -15.77 -1.44 13.27
C LYS A 125 -15.98 0.08 13.29
N ALA A 126 -14.92 0.84 13.34
CA ALA A 126 -14.98 2.30 13.26
C ALA A 126 -15.51 2.86 11.94
N LYS A 127 -15.67 2.03 10.91
CA LYS A 127 -16.07 2.43 9.55
C LYS A 127 -17.55 2.17 9.23
N GLU A 128 -18.38 1.89 10.22
CA GLU A 128 -19.80 1.56 9.99
C GLU A 128 -20.53 2.66 9.20
N SER A 129 -20.26 3.94 9.53
CA SER A 129 -20.84 5.08 8.81
C SER A 129 -20.36 5.17 7.36
N PHE A 130 -19.08 4.89 7.13
CA PHE A 130 -18.51 4.83 5.79
C PHE A 130 -19.12 3.69 4.96
N TYR A 131 -19.31 2.52 5.54
CA TYR A 131 -19.96 1.39 4.84
C TYR A 131 -21.41 1.71 4.45
N LYS A 132 -22.17 2.38 5.33
CA LYS A 132 -23.53 2.87 5.00
C LYS A 132 -23.51 3.88 3.86
N PHE A 133 -22.51 4.76 3.81
CA PHE A 133 -22.31 5.67 2.69
C PHE A 133 -22.02 4.90 1.39
N VAL A 134 -21.08 3.95 1.41
CA VAL A 134 -20.74 3.08 0.26
C VAL A 134 -21.99 2.33 -0.24
N ASP A 135 -22.83 1.85 0.66
CA ASP A 135 -24.12 1.23 0.31
C ASP A 135 -25.08 2.16 -0.43
N GLY A 136 -25.00 3.45 -0.14
CA GLY A 136 -25.79 4.50 -0.80
C GLY A 136 -25.29 4.91 -2.19
N VAL A 137 -24.07 4.51 -2.60
CA VAL A 137 -23.55 4.76 -3.96
C VAL A 137 -23.96 3.62 -4.89
N ASP A 138 -24.37 3.92 -6.13
CA ASP A 138 -24.71 2.90 -7.12
C ASP A 138 -23.48 2.02 -7.44
N SER A 139 -23.69 0.71 -7.35
CA SER A 139 -22.65 -0.30 -7.60
C SER A 139 -22.04 -0.26 -9.01
N LYS A 140 -22.73 0.39 -9.96
CA LYS A 140 -22.16 0.58 -11.31
C LYS A 140 -20.88 1.43 -11.29
N TRP A 141 -20.70 2.33 -10.30
CA TRP A 141 -19.55 3.21 -10.22
C TRP A 141 -18.37 2.60 -9.46
N ILE A 142 -18.64 1.89 -8.37
CA ILE A 142 -17.66 1.45 -7.37
C ILE A 142 -17.58 -0.07 -7.21
N TYR A 143 -16.48 -0.54 -6.60
CA TYR A 143 -16.25 -1.92 -6.18
C TYR A 143 -16.76 -2.11 -4.75
N LYS A 144 -18.09 -2.18 -4.61
CA LYS A 144 -18.78 -2.16 -3.31
C LYS A 144 -18.34 -3.29 -2.38
N GLU A 145 -18.22 -4.51 -2.90
CA GLU A 145 -17.84 -5.70 -2.14
C GLU A 145 -16.46 -5.54 -1.50
N GLN A 146 -15.48 -5.04 -2.27
CA GLN A 146 -14.13 -4.78 -1.77
C GLN A 146 -14.10 -3.65 -0.75
N LEU A 147 -14.84 -2.57 -1.01
CA LEU A 147 -14.90 -1.41 -0.11
C LEU A 147 -15.54 -1.73 1.25
N THR A 148 -16.40 -2.73 1.33
CA THR A 148 -17.10 -3.15 2.57
C THR A 148 -16.54 -4.42 3.19
N ASP A 149 -15.51 -5.01 2.61
CA ASP A 149 -14.85 -6.18 3.19
C ASP A 149 -14.04 -5.78 4.44
N THR A 150 -14.54 -6.21 5.60
CA THR A 150 -13.89 -5.93 6.89
C THR A 150 -12.67 -6.79 7.17
N ARG A 151 -12.40 -7.80 6.36
CA ARG A 151 -11.23 -8.68 6.51
C ARG A 151 -10.05 -8.20 5.67
N ASN A 152 -10.34 -7.57 4.52
CA ASN A 152 -9.35 -7.09 3.57
C ASN A 152 -9.53 -5.58 3.33
N PRO A 153 -9.19 -4.72 4.31
CA PRO A 153 -9.34 -3.27 4.16
C PRO A 153 -8.40 -2.67 3.11
N HIS A 154 -7.32 -3.36 2.78
CA HIS A 154 -6.45 -3.06 1.66
C HIS A 154 -6.71 -4.06 0.55
N PHE A 155 -6.92 -3.58 -0.66
CA PHE A 155 -7.24 -4.44 -1.79
C PHE A 155 -6.71 -3.88 -3.11
N LEU A 156 -6.56 -4.78 -4.08
CA LEU A 156 -6.13 -4.49 -5.44
C LEU A 156 -7.32 -4.56 -6.40
N ILE A 157 -7.38 -3.61 -7.31
CA ILE A 157 -8.24 -3.67 -8.50
C ILE A 157 -7.33 -3.58 -9.73
N ILE A 158 -7.38 -4.59 -10.58
CA ILE A 158 -6.71 -4.60 -11.87
C ILE A 158 -7.70 -4.09 -12.91
N THR A 159 -7.46 -2.89 -13.44
CA THR A 159 -8.24 -2.31 -14.53
C THR A 159 -7.61 -2.66 -15.89
N ASP A 160 -8.20 -2.16 -16.99
CA ASP A 160 -7.58 -2.35 -18.30
C ASP A 160 -6.22 -1.63 -18.43
N ASP A 161 -6.06 -0.49 -17.73
CA ASP A 161 -4.96 0.45 -17.90
C ASP A 161 -3.96 0.44 -16.73
N PHE A 162 -4.43 0.24 -15.49
CA PHE A 162 -3.66 0.35 -14.26
C PHE A 162 -3.98 -0.78 -13.27
N ASN A 163 -3.02 -1.03 -12.38
CA ASN A 163 -3.30 -1.61 -11.08
C ASN A 163 -3.66 -0.47 -10.12
N VAL A 164 -4.70 -0.61 -9.32
CA VAL A 164 -5.07 0.36 -8.29
C VAL A 164 -5.09 -0.34 -6.94
N ILE A 165 -4.17 0.04 -6.05
CA ILE A 165 -4.12 -0.48 -4.68
C ILE A 165 -4.76 0.56 -3.75
N HIS A 166 -5.81 0.13 -3.05
CA HIS A 166 -6.47 0.88 -2.01
C HIS A 166 -5.81 0.61 -0.67
N ILE A 167 -5.28 1.62 -0.03
CA ILE A 167 -4.75 1.54 1.33
C ILE A 167 -5.68 2.30 2.27
N ASP A 168 -6.32 1.58 3.19
CA ASP A 168 -7.03 2.20 4.29
C ASP A 168 -6.03 2.67 5.35
N SER A 169 -5.49 3.85 5.16
CA SER A 169 -4.54 4.47 6.09
C SER A 169 -5.19 4.94 7.39
N THR A 170 -6.53 4.84 7.52
CA THR A 170 -7.26 5.23 8.73
C THR A 170 -7.42 4.11 9.75
N LEU A 171 -6.97 2.88 9.45
CA LEU A 171 -7.10 1.73 10.34
C LEU A 171 -6.52 2.01 11.72
N PHE A 172 -5.34 2.62 11.79
CA PHE A 172 -4.65 2.95 13.03
C PHE A 172 -4.89 4.38 13.53
N TYR A 173 -5.73 5.14 12.82
CA TYR A 173 -6.06 6.50 13.25
C TYR A 173 -6.92 6.50 14.53
N SER A 174 -6.54 7.31 15.51
CA SER A 174 -7.34 7.62 16.71
C SER A 174 -7.04 9.05 17.14
N GLU A 175 -7.83 9.61 18.08
CA GLU A 175 -7.54 10.94 18.65
C GLU A 175 -6.15 11.04 19.28
N GLN A 176 -5.63 9.92 19.79
CA GLN A 176 -4.31 9.84 20.44
C GLN A 176 -3.18 9.50 19.46
N HIS A 177 -3.51 9.01 18.27
CA HIS A 177 -2.55 8.55 17.27
C HIS A 177 -2.93 9.12 15.90
N GLN A 178 -2.27 10.21 15.54
CA GLN A 178 -2.58 11.03 14.36
C GLN A 178 -1.44 11.09 13.33
N ARG A 179 -0.32 10.42 13.59
CA ARG A 179 0.84 10.29 12.72
C ARG A 179 1.51 8.94 12.94
N ASP A 180 2.50 8.65 12.12
CA ASP A 180 3.28 7.42 12.15
C ASP A 180 2.38 6.18 12.04
N PHE A 181 1.46 6.24 11.04
CA PHE A 181 0.48 5.18 10.82
C PHE A 181 1.15 3.93 10.30
N VAL A 182 0.72 2.84 10.88
CA VAL A 182 1.05 1.51 10.41
C VAL A 182 0.02 1.11 9.37
N VAL A 183 0.46 0.67 8.20
CA VAL A 183 -0.41 0.27 7.09
C VAL A 183 -0.29 -1.22 6.74
N GLY A 184 0.72 -1.93 7.28
CA GLY A 184 0.91 -3.35 7.07
C GLY A 184 1.63 -3.68 5.75
N THR A 185 2.93 -3.50 5.76
CA THR A 185 3.80 -3.72 4.59
C THR A 185 3.65 -5.11 3.98
N TYR A 186 3.44 -6.15 4.79
CA TYR A 186 3.24 -7.52 4.29
C TYR A 186 2.01 -7.62 3.38
N ARG A 187 0.85 -7.04 3.79
CA ARG A 187 -0.35 -7.09 2.96
C ARG A 187 -0.18 -6.28 1.67
N ILE A 188 0.52 -5.15 1.74
CA ILE A 188 0.82 -4.34 0.55
C ILE A 188 1.75 -5.11 -0.39
N GLN A 189 2.72 -5.85 0.14
CA GLN A 189 3.58 -6.74 -0.65
C GLN A 189 2.75 -7.78 -1.40
N GLU A 190 1.85 -8.51 -0.71
CA GLU A 190 0.97 -9.48 -1.35
C GLU A 190 0.18 -8.86 -2.51
N LEU A 191 -0.40 -7.66 -2.30
CA LEU A 191 -1.16 -6.95 -3.34
C LEU A 191 -0.29 -6.53 -4.53
N LEU A 192 0.97 -6.15 -4.28
CA LEU A 192 1.92 -5.83 -5.33
C LEU A 192 2.35 -7.08 -6.13
N GLU A 193 2.48 -8.23 -5.46
CA GLU A 193 2.77 -9.51 -6.08
C GLU A 193 1.60 -10.05 -6.92
N GLU A 194 0.35 -9.74 -6.51
CA GLU A 194 -0.88 -10.06 -7.26
C GLU A 194 -1.11 -9.12 -8.45
N ALA A 195 -0.47 -7.94 -8.48
CA ALA A 195 -0.68 -6.92 -9.49
C ALA A 195 -0.18 -7.38 -10.89
N ASP A 196 -0.83 -6.89 -11.95
CA ASP A 196 -0.37 -7.14 -13.32
C ASP A 196 0.96 -6.41 -13.56
N VAL A 197 2.03 -7.17 -13.70
CA VAL A 197 3.41 -6.67 -13.88
C VAL A 197 3.60 -5.79 -15.13
N ASN A 198 2.68 -5.90 -16.11
CA ASN A 198 2.74 -5.11 -17.34
C ASN A 198 2.07 -3.73 -17.19
N LYS A 199 1.40 -3.48 -16.08
CA LYS A 199 0.68 -2.24 -15.81
C LYS A 199 1.36 -1.43 -14.72
N MET A 200 1.24 -0.11 -14.82
CA MET A 200 1.64 0.78 -13.74
C MET A 200 0.70 0.62 -12.55
N THR A 201 1.23 0.73 -11.35
CA THR A 201 0.45 0.66 -10.12
C THR A 201 0.25 2.07 -9.56
N ILE A 202 -1.00 2.41 -9.30
CA ILE A 202 -1.44 3.60 -8.56
C ILE A 202 -1.81 3.17 -7.16
N ILE A 203 -1.24 3.80 -6.16
CA ILE A 203 -1.62 3.61 -4.76
C ILE A 203 -2.49 4.79 -4.33
N MET A 204 -3.59 4.50 -3.65
CA MET A 204 -4.46 5.50 -3.04
C MET A 204 -4.49 5.33 -1.55
N SER A 205 -4.38 6.43 -0.82
CA SER A 205 -4.65 6.49 0.61
C SER A 205 -5.18 7.87 0.99
N HIS A 206 -5.75 8.03 2.18
CA HIS A 206 -6.11 9.36 2.66
C HIS A 206 -4.88 10.15 3.09
N TYR A 207 -3.99 9.50 3.84
CA TYR A 207 -2.76 10.14 4.30
C TYR A 207 -1.65 10.08 3.25
N SER A 208 -0.81 11.11 3.25
CA SER A 208 0.41 11.13 2.44
C SER A 208 1.40 10.04 2.90
N PHE A 209 2.32 9.69 2.01
CA PHE A 209 3.36 8.71 2.29
C PHE A 209 4.20 9.08 3.53
N ASP A 210 4.39 10.37 3.79
CA ASP A 210 5.15 10.88 4.93
C ASP A 210 4.47 10.67 6.30
N PHE A 211 3.18 10.30 6.33
CA PHE A 211 2.43 9.97 7.56
C PHE A 211 2.57 8.51 7.98
N ILE A 212 3.18 7.67 7.14
CA ILE A 212 3.43 6.26 7.47
C ILE A 212 4.62 6.17 8.43
N GLU A 213 4.58 5.20 9.34
CA GLU A 213 5.66 4.91 10.28
C GLU A 213 7.00 4.68 9.55
N GLU A 214 8.10 5.17 10.11
CA GLU A 214 9.38 5.26 9.42
C GLU A 214 9.93 3.90 8.94
N ASN A 215 9.80 2.84 9.75
CA ASN A 215 10.30 1.52 9.34
C ASN A 215 9.45 0.93 8.21
N GLU A 216 8.11 1.09 8.27
CA GLU A 216 7.24 0.68 7.19
C GLU A 216 7.50 1.48 5.91
N ARG A 217 7.75 2.79 6.00
CA ARG A 217 8.15 3.59 4.83
C ARG A 217 9.40 3.04 4.16
N ARG A 218 10.42 2.67 4.94
CA ARG A 218 11.66 2.07 4.39
C ARG A 218 11.39 0.74 3.69
N GLU A 219 10.56 -0.10 4.30
CA GLU A 219 10.14 -1.37 3.70
C GLU A 219 9.34 -1.15 2.40
N LEU A 220 8.39 -0.22 2.42
CA LEU A 220 7.59 0.13 1.23
C LEU A 220 8.44 0.73 0.11
N ILE A 221 9.45 1.56 0.41
CA ILE A 221 10.39 2.08 -0.60
C ILE A 221 11.10 0.93 -1.30
N ALA A 222 11.58 -0.07 -0.55
CA ALA A 222 12.22 -1.24 -1.13
C ALA A 222 11.25 -2.03 -2.03
N LEU A 223 10.02 -2.27 -1.55
CA LEU A 223 8.98 -2.95 -2.33
C LEU A 223 8.61 -2.17 -3.60
N PHE A 224 8.44 -0.85 -3.51
CA PHE A 224 8.06 -0.02 -4.65
C PHE A 224 9.16 0.08 -5.71
N ASN A 225 10.43 -0.05 -5.28
CA ASN A 225 11.55 -0.17 -6.22
C ASN A 225 11.49 -1.47 -7.03
N ASP A 226 10.98 -2.54 -6.44
CA ASP A 226 10.87 -3.86 -7.07
C ASP A 226 9.57 -4.04 -7.87
N HIS A 227 8.58 -3.17 -7.67
CA HIS A 227 7.29 -3.19 -8.35
C HIS A 227 7.05 -1.86 -9.09
N ASN A 228 6.28 -1.89 -10.16
CA ASN A 228 6.03 -0.72 -11.01
C ASN A 228 5.05 0.27 -10.38
N VAL A 229 5.36 0.78 -9.18
CA VAL A 229 4.58 1.82 -8.51
C VAL A 229 4.87 3.16 -9.16
N ALA A 230 3.85 3.75 -9.77
CA ALA A 230 3.97 4.99 -10.54
C ALA A 230 3.56 6.22 -9.72
N MET A 231 2.45 6.10 -8.98
CA MET A 231 1.83 7.22 -8.29
C MET A 231 1.28 6.81 -6.92
N TRP A 232 1.35 7.75 -5.98
CA TRP A 232 0.64 7.75 -4.71
C TRP A 232 -0.31 8.94 -4.66
N LEU A 233 -1.61 8.69 -4.54
CA LEU A 233 -2.64 9.72 -4.45
C LEU A 233 -3.10 9.87 -3.00
N ALA A 234 -3.07 11.10 -2.46
CA ALA A 234 -3.40 11.39 -1.07
C ALA A 234 -4.20 12.71 -0.91
N GLY A 235 -4.70 12.93 0.31
CA GLY A 235 -5.40 14.15 0.73
C GLY A 235 -4.95 14.62 2.11
N HIS A 236 -5.91 14.88 3.01
CA HIS A 236 -5.73 15.19 4.42
C HIS A 236 -5.17 16.57 4.76
N GLU A 237 -4.07 16.99 4.15
CA GLU A 237 -3.41 18.25 4.50
C GLU A 237 -4.07 19.48 3.88
N HIS A 238 -5.12 19.31 3.08
CA HIS A 238 -5.85 20.35 2.36
C HIS A 238 -4.97 21.24 1.48
N ASN A 239 -3.78 20.77 1.16
CA ASN A 239 -2.79 21.45 0.37
C ASN A 239 -2.48 20.68 -0.91
N LEU A 240 -2.33 21.43 -2.01
CA LEU A 240 -1.82 20.84 -3.24
C LEU A 240 -0.35 20.45 -3.08
N LEU A 241 -0.03 19.24 -3.52
CA LEU A 241 1.35 18.78 -3.59
C LEU A 241 1.57 17.96 -4.87
N ALA A 242 2.72 18.16 -5.48
CA ALA A 242 3.28 17.26 -6.48
C ALA A 242 4.77 17.15 -6.22
N LYS A 243 5.21 15.97 -5.87
CA LYS A 243 6.64 15.69 -5.62
C LYS A 243 7.00 14.30 -6.11
N ILE A 244 8.28 14.08 -6.36
CA ILE A 244 8.83 12.74 -6.53
C ILE A 244 9.31 12.25 -5.17
N GLN A 245 8.91 11.03 -4.81
CA GLN A 245 9.34 10.37 -3.58
C GLN A 245 10.48 9.41 -3.89
N HIS A 246 11.63 9.64 -3.25
CA HIS A 246 12.83 8.79 -3.33
C HIS A 246 13.28 8.46 -4.77
N ASP A 247 13.01 9.34 -5.74
CA ASP A 247 13.24 9.12 -7.18
C ASP A 247 12.50 7.90 -7.78
N LEU A 248 11.48 7.36 -7.09
CA LEU A 248 10.77 6.13 -7.45
C LEU A 248 9.39 6.40 -8.01
N PHE A 249 8.54 7.12 -7.29
CA PHE A 249 7.15 7.35 -7.64
C PHE A 249 6.74 8.80 -7.40
N TYR A 250 5.66 9.23 -8.04
CA TYR A 250 5.11 10.58 -7.84
C TYR A 250 4.02 10.56 -6.79
N GLU A 251 4.10 11.47 -5.83
CA GLU A 251 3.02 11.73 -4.89
C GLU A 251 2.27 12.98 -5.30
N PHE A 252 0.95 12.83 -5.41
CA PHE A 252 0.02 13.92 -5.68
C PHE A 252 -0.98 14.02 -4.55
N GLN A 253 -1.11 15.22 -3.99
CA GLN A 253 -2.14 15.53 -3.00
C GLN A 253 -3.13 16.53 -3.60
N ALA A 254 -4.42 16.23 -3.52
CA ALA A 254 -5.49 17.17 -3.82
C ALA A 254 -5.75 18.06 -2.60
N GLY A 255 -6.24 19.26 -2.86
CA GLY A 255 -6.78 20.11 -1.79
C GLY A 255 -8.18 19.67 -1.38
N ASN A 256 -8.86 20.54 -0.62
CA ASN A 256 -10.23 20.28 -0.19
C ASN A 256 -11.28 20.76 -1.19
N LEU A 257 -12.54 20.31 -1.04
CA LEU A 257 -13.71 20.76 -1.80
C LEU A 257 -14.72 21.56 -0.96
N TYR A 258 -14.25 22.25 0.06
CA TYR A 258 -15.05 23.19 0.86
C TYR A 258 -14.23 24.46 1.14
N LEU A 259 -14.89 25.48 1.71
CA LEU A 259 -14.23 26.73 2.01
C LEU A 259 -13.62 26.68 3.41
N GLU A 260 -12.33 26.86 3.49
CA GLU A 260 -11.55 26.89 4.73
C GLU A 260 -10.55 28.05 4.67
N ASP A 261 -10.42 28.76 5.79
CA ASP A 261 -9.45 29.84 5.90
C ASP A 261 -8.02 29.28 5.88
N GLY A 262 -7.21 29.79 4.97
CA GLY A 262 -5.81 29.39 4.83
C GLY A 262 -5.55 28.20 3.91
N ALA A 263 -6.58 27.43 3.54
CA ALA A 263 -6.47 26.34 2.59
C ALA A 263 -7.01 26.72 1.20
N ARG A 264 -6.58 26.01 0.17
CA ARG A 264 -7.05 26.23 -1.19
C ARG A 264 -8.07 25.15 -1.57
N THR A 265 -9.31 25.59 -1.86
CA THR A 265 -10.34 24.71 -2.42
C THR A 265 -9.97 24.35 -3.86
N CYS A 266 -9.57 23.10 -4.09
CA CYS A 266 -9.02 22.67 -5.37
C CYS A 266 -8.99 21.14 -5.54
N PHE A 267 -8.91 20.73 -6.81
CA PHE A 267 -8.74 19.34 -7.21
C PHE A 267 -7.69 19.22 -8.34
N LEU A 268 -7.29 18.02 -8.67
CA LEU A 268 -6.32 17.74 -9.72
C LEU A 268 -6.98 17.05 -10.91
N VAL A 269 -6.52 17.41 -12.11
CA VAL A 269 -6.82 16.68 -13.35
C VAL A 269 -5.49 16.26 -13.95
N GLY A 270 -5.34 14.98 -14.20
CA GLY A 270 -4.15 14.43 -14.80
C GLY A 270 -4.40 13.75 -16.14
N GLU A 271 -3.36 13.68 -16.94
CA GLU A 271 -3.31 12.89 -18.16
C GLU A 271 -2.01 12.09 -18.18
N ILE A 272 -2.08 10.83 -18.57
CA ILE A 272 -0.90 9.96 -18.66
C ILE A 272 -1.01 9.08 -19.90
N ASP A 273 0.09 8.94 -20.59
CA ASP A 273 0.30 7.92 -21.63
C ASP A 273 0.83 6.65 -20.95
N THR A 274 0.02 5.61 -20.89
CA THR A 274 0.35 4.37 -20.19
C THR A 274 1.48 3.58 -20.86
N ASP A 275 1.80 3.86 -22.14
CA ASP A 275 2.88 3.19 -22.84
C ASP A 275 4.24 3.83 -22.56
N SER A 276 4.29 5.17 -22.54
CA SER A 276 5.54 5.92 -22.30
C SER A 276 5.75 6.30 -20.83
N GLY A 277 4.70 6.29 -20.02
CA GLY A 277 4.72 6.79 -18.63
C GLY A 277 4.74 8.31 -18.53
N GLN A 278 4.73 9.04 -19.66
CA GLN A 278 4.72 10.50 -19.63
C GLN A 278 3.33 11.03 -19.28
N GLY A 279 3.28 11.98 -18.38
CA GLY A 279 2.03 12.57 -17.96
C GLY A 279 2.14 14.04 -17.58
N VAL A 280 0.98 14.64 -17.38
CA VAL A 280 0.82 16.01 -16.89
C VAL A 280 -0.29 16.05 -15.85
N VAL A 281 -0.16 16.93 -14.86
CA VAL A 281 -1.21 17.23 -13.87
C VAL A 281 -1.46 18.71 -13.87
N GLU A 282 -2.73 19.09 -13.90
CA GLU A 282 -3.22 20.46 -13.72
C GLU A 282 -3.98 20.55 -12.39
N SER A 283 -3.83 21.70 -11.71
CA SER A 283 -4.66 22.02 -10.55
C SER A 283 -5.78 22.98 -10.94
N HIS A 284 -6.98 22.73 -10.43
CA HIS A 284 -8.17 23.53 -10.63
C HIS A 284 -8.66 24.04 -9.29
N ALA A 285 -8.83 25.35 -9.13
CA ALA A 285 -9.19 25.96 -7.86
C ALA A 285 -10.44 26.83 -7.95
N TRP A 286 -11.10 26.98 -6.80
CA TRP A 286 -12.21 27.90 -6.62
C TRP A 286 -11.74 29.31 -6.30
N PHE A 287 -12.29 30.25 -7.00
CA PHE A 287 -12.14 31.71 -6.78
C PHE A 287 -13.50 32.34 -6.49
N SER A 288 -13.65 32.99 -5.35
CA SER A 288 -14.94 33.53 -4.87
C SER A 288 -15.60 34.49 -5.85
N GLN A 289 -14.82 35.22 -6.64
CA GLN A 289 -15.33 36.16 -7.64
C GLN A 289 -15.40 35.58 -9.07
N GLY A 290 -14.66 34.55 -9.39
CA GLY A 290 -14.48 34.02 -10.74
C GLY A 290 -15.01 32.60 -10.97
N GLY A 291 -15.37 31.87 -9.92
CA GLY A 291 -15.73 30.44 -10.03
C GLY A 291 -14.51 29.51 -10.11
N TRP A 292 -14.71 28.35 -10.67
CA TRP A 292 -13.63 27.37 -10.89
C TRP A 292 -12.78 27.76 -12.09
N ALA A 293 -11.47 27.64 -11.95
CA ALA A 293 -10.50 27.86 -13.02
C ALA A 293 -9.22 27.06 -12.80
N VAL A 294 -8.44 26.87 -13.86
CA VAL A 294 -7.08 26.33 -13.76
C VAL A 294 -6.25 27.25 -12.85
N TYR A 295 -5.55 26.62 -11.91
CA TYR A 295 -4.74 27.32 -10.91
C TYR A 295 -3.25 27.11 -11.16
N PRO A 296 -2.43 28.15 -11.36
CA PRO A 296 -1.01 28.03 -11.67
C PRO A 296 -0.17 27.66 -10.43
N PHE A 297 -0.50 26.58 -9.75
CA PHE A 297 0.18 26.14 -8.53
C PHE A 297 1.61 25.65 -8.80
N PHE A 298 1.83 24.98 -9.93
CA PHE A 298 3.10 24.34 -10.25
C PHE A 298 4.14 25.29 -10.86
N SER A 299 4.09 26.57 -10.50
CA SER A 299 4.99 27.61 -10.99
C SER A 299 6.40 27.42 -10.47
N LEU A 300 7.28 26.80 -11.28
CA LEU A 300 8.71 26.84 -11.09
C LEU A 300 9.37 27.43 -12.35
N ASN A 301 10.04 28.58 -12.17
CA ASN A 301 11.00 29.18 -13.12
C ASN A 301 10.48 29.52 -14.54
N GLY A 302 9.34 30.22 -14.67
CA GLY A 302 8.98 30.92 -15.91
C GLY A 302 8.45 30.06 -17.06
N SER A 303 8.18 28.77 -16.84
CA SER A 303 7.45 27.91 -17.75
C SER A 303 5.93 27.97 -17.48
N ASP A 304 5.12 27.38 -18.36
CA ASP A 304 3.67 27.29 -18.18
C ASP A 304 3.31 26.67 -16.81
N CYS A 305 2.94 27.54 -15.88
CA CYS A 305 2.81 27.25 -14.45
C CYS A 305 1.56 26.43 -14.10
N SER A 306 0.71 26.15 -15.08
CA SER A 306 -0.54 25.41 -14.86
C SER A 306 -0.35 23.91 -14.84
N LYS A 307 0.77 23.40 -15.38
CA LYS A 307 1.00 21.98 -15.60
C LYS A 307 2.28 21.47 -14.94
N TYR A 308 2.12 20.45 -14.08
CA TYR A 308 3.23 19.66 -13.59
C TYR A 308 3.47 18.48 -14.55
N LYS A 309 4.65 18.43 -15.17
CA LYS A 309 5.05 17.32 -16.06
C LYS A 309 5.73 16.25 -15.23
N PHE A 310 5.37 15.00 -15.45
CA PHE A 310 5.97 13.86 -14.79
C PHE A 310 6.24 12.73 -15.79
N ASN A 311 7.09 11.80 -15.39
CA ASN A 311 7.42 10.63 -16.18
C ASN A 311 7.58 9.43 -15.25
N CYS A 312 6.53 8.62 -15.16
CA CYS A 312 6.58 7.34 -14.49
C CYS A 312 7.45 6.41 -15.34
N LYS A 313 8.72 6.24 -14.94
CA LYS A 313 9.61 5.30 -15.62
C LYS A 313 8.94 3.92 -15.58
N LYS A 314 8.46 3.45 -16.74
CA LYS A 314 8.32 2.00 -16.88
C LYS A 314 9.73 1.46 -16.70
N GLN A 315 10.00 0.83 -15.57
CA GLN A 315 11.09 -0.12 -15.56
C GLN A 315 10.73 -1.10 -16.67
N LYS A 316 11.49 -1.08 -17.76
CA LYS A 316 11.42 -2.17 -18.73
C LYS A 316 11.94 -3.38 -17.98
N PHE A 317 10.99 -4.09 -17.35
CA PHE A 317 11.25 -5.43 -16.95
C PHE A 317 11.65 -6.16 -18.21
N THR A 318 12.92 -6.42 -18.37
CA THR A 318 13.42 -7.32 -19.40
C THR A 318 12.88 -8.68 -18.96
N SER A 319 11.76 -9.05 -19.55
CA SER A 319 10.82 -10.09 -19.14
C SER A 319 11.43 -11.49 -18.90
N HIS A 320 12.70 -11.67 -19.20
CA HIS A 320 13.39 -12.96 -19.02
C HIS A 320 14.19 -13.06 -17.72
N THR A 321 14.86 -11.99 -17.29
CA THR A 321 15.73 -12.02 -16.10
C THR A 321 14.91 -11.87 -14.80
N GLU A 322 13.78 -11.19 -14.85
CA GLU A 322 12.97 -10.89 -13.68
C GLU A 322 11.86 -11.91 -13.40
N ASN A 323 11.27 -12.51 -14.44
CA ASN A 323 10.49 -13.74 -14.22
C ASN A 323 11.41 -14.80 -13.62
N LYS A 324 12.67 -14.88 -14.08
CA LYS A 324 13.67 -15.78 -13.51
C LYS A 324 13.98 -15.43 -12.04
N LYS A 325 14.11 -14.13 -11.70
CA LYS A 325 14.35 -13.69 -10.30
C LYS A 325 13.14 -13.91 -9.40
N ALA A 326 11.93 -13.64 -9.87
CA ALA A 326 10.69 -13.87 -9.11
C ALA A 326 10.44 -15.37 -8.90
N ASP A 327 10.61 -16.20 -9.92
CA ASP A 327 10.50 -17.66 -9.82
C ASP A 327 11.56 -18.23 -8.86
N LEU A 328 12.79 -17.71 -8.96
CA LEU A 328 13.89 -18.07 -8.05
C LEU A 328 13.57 -17.70 -6.61
N ARG A 329 13.08 -16.47 -6.38
CA ARG A 329 12.65 -15.98 -5.06
C ARG A 329 11.61 -16.90 -4.46
N ASN A 330 10.52 -17.14 -5.18
CA ASN A 330 9.44 -18.01 -4.70
C ASN A 330 9.94 -19.41 -4.35
N ALA A 331 10.74 -20.03 -5.22
CA ALA A 331 11.31 -21.34 -4.98
C ALA A 331 12.24 -21.37 -3.74
N VAL A 332 13.09 -20.37 -3.58
CA VAL A 332 14.01 -20.26 -2.43
C VAL A 332 13.24 -20.01 -1.14
N HIS A 333 12.29 -19.05 -1.13
CA HIS A 333 11.53 -18.74 0.07
C HIS A 333 10.60 -19.86 0.50
N ASP A 334 10.02 -20.64 -0.41
CA ASP A 334 9.23 -21.82 -0.06
C ASP A 334 10.06 -22.90 0.64
N LEU A 335 11.29 -23.12 0.17
CA LEU A 335 12.21 -24.06 0.82
C LEU A 335 12.65 -23.55 2.20
N LEU A 336 12.96 -22.27 2.33
CA LEU A 336 13.34 -21.65 3.61
C LEU A 336 12.19 -21.69 4.61
N ARG A 337 10.96 -21.38 4.18
CA ARG A 337 9.74 -21.46 5.01
C ARG A 337 9.47 -22.88 5.48
N THR A 338 9.64 -23.86 4.59
CA THR A 338 9.49 -25.28 4.92
C THR A 338 10.53 -25.70 5.93
N ASN A 339 11.79 -25.29 5.78
CA ASN A 339 12.85 -25.57 6.72
C ASN A 339 12.58 -24.97 8.11
N ARG A 340 12.09 -23.72 8.17
CA ARG A 340 11.70 -23.07 9.44
C ARG A 340 10.64 -23.88 10.18
N LYS A 341 9.55 -24.28 9.49
CA LYS A 341 8.50 -25.12 10.09
C LYS A 341 9.03 -26.48 10.58
N LEU A 342 9.91 -27.12 9.82
CA LEU A 342 10.52 -28.37 10.25
C LEU A 342 11.44 -28.16 11.46
N PHE A 343 12.12 -27.01 11.53
CA PHE A 343 12.98 -26.66 12.64
C PHE A 343 12.19 -26.35 13.92
N GLU A 344 11.01 -25.73 13.80
CA GLU A 344 10.07 -25.52 14.90
C GLU A 344 9.53 -26.85 15.46
N ILE A 345 9.32 -27.83 14.58
CA ILE A 345 8.83 -29.17 14.99
C ILE A 345 9.93 -30.03 15.66
N TYR A 346 11.16 -29.96 15.13
CA TYR A 346 12.25 -30.85 15.52
C TYR A 346 13.37 -30.17 16.30
N GLY A 347 13.36 -28.82 16.36
CA GLY A 347 14.39 -28.04 17.04
C GLY A 347 14.30 -28.09 18.56
N PRO A 348 15.34 -27.67 19.29
CA PRO A 348 15.34 -27.65 20.74
C PRO A 348 14.39 -26.59 21.30
N ASN A 349 13.44 -26.97 22.13
CA ASN A 349 12.70 -26.05 22.98
C ASN A 349 13.61 -25.57 24.13
N GLU A 350 13.69 -24.28 24.39
CA GLU A 350 14.57 -23.66 25.40
C GLU A 350 14.28 -24.05 26.88
N THR A 351 13.24 -24.81 27.13
CA THR A 351 12.76 -25.12 28.49
C THR A 351 13.00 -26.58 28.91
N ASN A 352 14.16 -26.94 29.26
CA ASN A 352 14.62 -28.08 30.10
C ASN A 352 15.79 -28.84 29.50
N MET A 353 16.98 -28.40 29.80
CA MET A 353 18.22 -29.09 29.40
C MET A 353 19.01 -29.65 30.61
N GLU A 354 18.47 -30.62 31.33
CA GLU A 354 19.23 -31.34 32.36
C GLU A 354 19.91 -32.62 31.86
N ASP A 355 19.48 -33.19 30.73
CA ASP A 355 20.17 -34.37 30.13
C ASP A 355 20.57 -34.11 28.67
N ILE A 356 21.68 -33.41 28.54
CA ILE A 356 22.12 -32.74 27.30
C ILE A 356 22.50 -33.71 26.17
N THR A 357 22.94 -34.94 26.47
CA THR A 357 23.61 -35.80 25.48
C THR A 357 22.64 -36.69 24.69
N SER A 358 21.70 -37.33 25.36
CA SER A 358 20.75 -38.24 24.71
C SER A 358 19.65 -37.50 23.93
N GLU A 359 19.19 -36.37 24.47
CA GLU A 359 18.14 -35.54 23.84
C GLU A 359 18.67 -34.77 22.64
N LYS A 360 19.86 -34.22 22.72
CA LYS A 360 20.55 -33.61 21.55
C LYS A 360 20.76 -34.64 20.42
N LYS A 361 21.13 -35.87 20.73
CA LYS A 361 21.29 -36.92 19.73
C LYS A 361 19.95 -37.30 19.09
N LYS A 362 18.86 -37.28 19.84
CA LYS A 362 17.52 -37.54 19.33
C LYS A 362 17.04 -36.44 18.39
N ILE A 363 17.16 -35.19 18.80
CA ILE A 363 16.84 -34.00 18.00
C ILE A 363 17.69 -34.01 16.72
N TRP A 364 18.98 -34.26 16.83
CA TRP A 364 19.88 -34.35 15.70
C TRP A 364 19.48 -35.43 14.69
N ASN A 365 19.13 -36.63 15.16
CA ASN A 365 18.62 -37.69 14.29
C ASN A 365 17.31 -37.32 13.60
N GLN A 366 16.44 -36.53 14.26
CA GLN A 366 15.22 -36.04 13.66
C GLN A 366 15.49 -34.99 12.56
N ILE A 367 16.42 -34.05 12.79
CA ILE A 367 16.86 -33.08 11.80
C ILE A 367 17.47 -33.75 10.58
N ILE A 368 18.34 -34.75 10.79
CA ILE A 368 19.00 -35.50 9.70
C ILE A 368 17.99 -36.28 8.86
N ASN A 369 17.02 -36.90 9.51
CA ASN A 369 15.98 -37.68 8.84
C ASN A 369 14.84 -36.78 8.27
N SER A 370 14.89 -35.48 8.52
CA SER A 370 13.95 -34.50 7.94
C SER A 370 14.45 -34.00 6.57
N ASN A 371 13.62 -33.24 5.89
CA ASN A 371 13.97 -32.60 4.63
C ASN A 371 14.82 -31.31 4.80
N ILE A 372 15.24 -30.94 6.01
CA ILE A 372 15.98 -29.69 6.26
C ILE A 372 17.28 -29.64 5.46
N ILE A 373 18.09 -30.70 5.50
CA ILE A 373 19.37 -30.76 4.76
C ILE A 373 19.14 -30.79 3.24
N PRO A 374 18.29 -31.68 2.70
CA PRO A 374 17.95 -31.65 1.28
C PRO A 374 17.45 -30.30 0.79
N ASN A 375 16.53 -29.65 1.51
CA ASN A 375 16.02 -28.35 1.17
C ASN A 375 17.12 -27.27 1.20
N SER A 376 17.98 -27.28 2.21
CA SER A 376 19.09 -26.31 2.31
C SER A 376 20.10 -26.48 1.17
N LYS A 377 20.42 -27.73 0.79
CA LYS A 377 21.25 -28.02 -0.39
C LYS A 377 20.59 -27.49 -1.66
N LYS A 378 19.27 -27.68 -1.80
CA LYS A 378 18.52 -27.19 -2.96
C LYS A 378 18.49 -25.67 -3.04
N VAL A 379 18.40 -24.96 -1.92
CA VAL A 379 18.55 -23.50 -1.87
C VAL A 379 19.93 -23.08 -2.39
N VAL A 380 21.00 -23.73 -1.92
CA VAL A 380 22.37 -23.45 -2.40
C VAL A 380 22.51 -23.69 -3.90
N GLU A 381 21.96 -24.81 -4.40
CA GLU A 381 21.95 -25.09 -5.86
C GLU A 381 21.25 -24.00 -6.64
N LEU A 382 20.01 -23.66 -6.27
CA LEU A 382 19.20 -22.64 -6.94
C LEU A 382 19.91 -21.28 -7.00
N LEU A 383 20.52 -20.85 -5.89
CA LEU A 383 21.24 -19.58 -5.83
C LEU A 383 22.57 -19.63 -6.61
N THR A 384 23.23 -20.78 -6.63
CA THR A 384 24.46 -20.96 -7.44
C THR A 384 24.16 -20.95 -8.94
N GLU A 385 23.12 -21.66 -9.38
CA GLU A 385 22.70 -21.72 -10.78
C GLU A 385 22.22 -20.36 -11.30
N ASN A 386 21.80 -19.46 -10.40
CA ASN A 386 21.26 -18.15 -10.73
C ASN A 386 22.09 -17.00 -10.14
N TYR A 387 23.38 -17.22 -9.92
CA TYR A 387 24.28 -16.24 -9.29
C TYR A 387 24.38 -14.91 -10.04
N ASP A 388 24.15 -14.93 -11.33
CA ASP A 388 24.13 -13.77 -12.24
C ASP A 388 22.98 -12.80 -12.00
N VAL A 389 21.86 -13.25 -11.40
CA VAL A 389 20.71 -12.41 -11.11
C VAL A 389 20.70 -11.87 -9.67
N LEU A 390 21.68 -12.26 -8.85
CA LEU A 390 21.82 -11.81 -7.45
C LEU A 390 22.42 -10.42 -7.38
N THR A 391 21.86 -9.55 -6.54
CA THR A 391 22.48 -8.27 -6.16
C THR A 391 23.76 -8.52 -5.34
N GLU A 392 24.63 -7.51 -5.18
CA GLU A 392 25.83 -7.66 -4.34
C GLU A 392 25.46 -8.03 -2.89
N ARG A 393 24.37 -7.45 -2.37
CA ARG A 393 23.84 -7.79 -1.05
C ARG A 393 23.34 -9.24 -0.96
N ASP A 394 22.61 -9.71 -2.00
CA ASP A 394 22.15 -11.10 -2.05
C ASP A 394 23.34 -12.07 -2.07
N LYS A 395 24.42 -11.73 -2.78
CA LYS A 395 25.66 -12.52 -2.82
C LYS A 395 26.34 -12.62 -1.47
N GLU A 396 26.40 -11.51 -0.71
CA GLU A 396 26.93 -11.52 0.66
C GLU A 396 26.12 -12.44 1.56
N ILE A 397 24.78 -12.30 1.56
CA ILE A 397 23.87 -13.15 2.33
C ILE A 397 24.02 -14.63 1.90
N PHE A 398 24.11 -14.89 0.61
CA PHE A 398 24.27 -16.24 0.07
C PHE A 398 25.58 -16.90 0.51
N VAL A 399 26.70 -16.17 0.45
CA VAL A 399 28.02 -16.68 0.88
C VAL A 399 27.99 -17.06 2.36
N GLU A 400 27.37 -16.23 3.20
CA GLU A 400 27.22 -16.52 4.62
C GLU A 400 26.36 -17.76 4.86
N TYR A 401 25.21 -17.87 4.20
CA TYR A 401 24.33 -19.03 4.27
C TYR A 401 25.04 -20.31 3.80
N GLN A 402 25.75 -20.26 2.68
CA GLN A 402 26.51 -21.38 2.14
C GLN A 402 27.59 -21.84 3.12
N ALA A 403 28.28 -20.92 3.78
CA ALA A 403 29.29 -21.25 4.81
C ALA A 403 28.66 -21.97 6.00
N HIS A 404 27.50 -21.48 6.48
CA HIS A 404 26.75 -22.12 7.57
C HIS A 404 26.27 -23.52 7.21
N ILE A 405 25.68 -23.72 6.02
CA ILE A 405 25.22 -25.03 5.57
C ILE A 405 26.37 -26.01 5.37
N ASN A 406 27.46 -25.56 4.78
CA ASN A 406 28.66 -26.42 4.61
C ASN A 406 29.29 -26.79 5.96
N GLY A 407 29.35 -25.88 6.92
CA GLY A 407 29.78 -26.14 8.28
C GLY A 407 28.91 -27.18 8.97
N PHE A 408 27.59 -27.02 8.86
CA PHE A 408 26.60 -27.95 9.38
C PHE A 408 26.75 -29.38 8.80
N ILE A 409 26.90 -29.48 7.48
CA ILE A 409 27.07 -30.77 6.78
C ILE A 409 28.39 -31.46 7.20
N ARG A 410 29.50 -30.70 7.25
CA ARG A 410 30.82 -31.24 7.69
C ARG A 410 30.82 -31.76 9.13
N ASN A 411 30.17 -31.03 10.03
CA ASN A 411 30.05 -31.42 11.42
C ASN A 411 29.21 -32.71 11.59
N HIS A 412 28.31 -32.93 10.63
CA HIS A 412 27.50 -34.16 10.58
C HIS A 412 28.26 -35.35 10.02
N GLU A 413 29.04 -35.17 8.94
CA GLU A 413 29.79 -36.26 8.28
C GLU A 413 31.05 -36.67 9.06
N GLY A 414 31.56 -35.80 9.91
CA GLY A 414 32.77 -36.05 10.71
C GLY A 414 32.45 -36.26 12.16
N ASN A 415 32.03 -37.34 12.65
CA ASN A 415 31.92 -37.78 14.08
C ASN A 415 32.26 -36.73 15.17
N GLY A 416 32.17 -35.47 14.90
CA GLY A 416 32.55 -34.34 15.73
C GLY A 416 31.50 -34.04 16.80
N HIS A 417 31.92 -33.87 18.03
CA HIS A 417 31.12 -33.63 19.22
C HIS A 417 30.57 -32.20 19.37
N VAL A 418 30.49 -31.41 18.31
CA VAL A 418 29.99 -30.01 18.37
C VAL A 418 28.58 -29.95 17.81
N PHE A 419 27.62 -29.94 18.72
CA PHE A 419 26.19 -29.80 18.42
C PHE A 419 25.78 -28.31 18.46
N ASP A 420 26.27 -27.51 17.54
CA ASP A 420 25.65 -26.21 17.30
C ASP A 420 24.45 -26.42 16.37
N ALA A 421 23.25 -26.03 16.82
CA ALA A 421 22.08 -25.98 15.97
C ALA A 421 22.41 -25.04 14.79
N PRO A 422 22.01 -25.37 13.55
CA PRO A 422 22.22 -24.46 12.44
C PRO A 422 21.49 -23.15 12.74
N ARG A 423 22.24 -22.11 13.05
CA ARG A 423 21.69 -20.75 13.03
C ARG A 423 21.58 -20.37 11.58
N PHE A 424 20.37 -20.33 11.07
CA PHE A 424 20.15 -19.69 9.79
C PHE A 424 20.45 -18.20 9.98
N PRO A 425 21.25 -17.57 9.11
CA PRO A 425 21.44 -16.13 9.16
C PRO A 425 20.08 -15.43 9.14
N ASP A 426 19.85 -14.51 10.07
CA ASP A 426 18.59 -13.77 10.17
C ASP A 426 18.25 -13.05 8.85
N ASP A 427 19.27 -12.75 8.05
CA ASP A 427 19.15 -12.08 6.78
C ASP A 427 18.78 -12.99 5.58
N MET A 428 18.77 -14.34 5.75
CA MET A 428 18.32 -15.22 4.65
C MET A 428 16.86 -14.99 4.23
N ASN A 429 16.02 -14.49 5.12
CA ASN A 429 14.65 -14.11 4.77
C ASN A 429 14.59 -12.85 3.89
N LYS A 430 15.72 -12.17 3.71
CA LYS A 430 15.83 -10.93 2.90
C LYS A 430 16.53 -11.17 1.57
N ILE A 431 16.98 -12.40 1.29
CA ILE A 431 17.63 -12.71 0.01
C ILE A 431 16.62 -12.62 -1.12
N LEU A 432 17.05 -12.02 -2.22
CA LEU A 432 16.22 -11.77 -3.42
C LEU A 432 15.08 -10.75 -3.23
N TYR A 433 15.09 -9.98 -2.11
CA TYR A 433 14.22 -8.83 -1.90
C TYR A 433 14.87 -7.53 -2.31
#